data_623c01e06fd196da4562ac3c25a31827
#
_entry.id   623c01e06fd196da4562ac3c25a31827
#
_cell.length_a   1.000
_cell.length_b   1.000
_cell.length_c   1.000
_cell.angle_alpha   90.00
_cell.angle_beta   90.00
_cell.angle_gamma   90.00
#
_symmetry.space_group_name_H-M   'P 1'
#
loop_
_entity.id
_entity.type
_entity.pdbx_description
1 polymer ?
#
loop_
_entity_poly.entity_id
_entity_poly.type
_entity_poly.pdbx_seq_one_letter_code
_entity_poly.pdbx_strand_id
1 'polypeptide(L)'
;MAWEKVKRPKLRGGLGVLDLEKFSRALRLRWLWFMWVDLDRPWVGSAVPCSEVDRQLFRCSTVVTIGDGRKAQFWNSSWVRGHAPRDLAPNLYKLAWRKGLTVREEIENGTWTRGLWRMSTATEMAKFILLWEAVQEVQFSETPDEITWKWTANSRYSSKSAYEIQFAGSYCNFNSKVIWKAKTEGKHRFFTWLLVQGKIQTADNLLAKGVVCNPVCVV
;
A
#
# COMPACT_ATOMS: atom_id res chain seq x y z
N MET A 1 17.92 15.48 -13.51
CA MET A 1 16.92 14.39 -13.56
C MET A 1 16.33 14.23 -12.17
N ALA A 2 15.00 14.06 -12.05
CA ALA A 2 14.39 13.84 -10.73
C ALA A 2 14.75 12.45 -10.21
N TRP A 3 15.29 12.38 -8.99
CA TRP A 3 15.72 11.13 -8.35
C TRP A 3 14.59 10.08 -8.25
N GLU A 4 13.35 10.56 -8.07
CA GLU A 4 12.16 9.73 -8.07
C GLU A 4 11.96 8.90 -9.37
N LYS A 5 12.35 9.45 -10.53
CA LYS A 5 12.30 8.71 -11.80
C LYS A 5 13.36 7.60 -11.86
N VAL A 6 14.52 7.84 -11.30
CA VAL A 6 15.63 6.87 -11.27
C VAL A 6 15.27 5.66 -10.40
N LYS A 7 14.64 5.88 -9.26
CA LYS A 7 14.22 4.84 -8.32
C LYS A 7 13.05 3.98 -8.79
N ARG A 8 12.27 4.44 -9.77
CA ARG A 8 11.15 3.63 -10.29
C ARG A 8 11.62 2.28 -10.84
N PRO A 9 10.81 1.22 -10.70
CA PRO A 9 11.10 -0.06 -11.37
C PRO A 9 11.29 0.11 -12.88
N LYS A 10 12.16 -0.71 -13.48
CA LYS A 10 12.44 -0.67 -14.93
C LYS A 10 11.17 -0.76 -15.77
N LEU A 11 10.23 -1.63 -15.39
CA LEU A 11 8.95 -1.78 -16.09
C LEU A 11 8.04 -0.55 -16.00
N ARG A 12 8.34 0.37 -15.06
CA ARG A 12 7.62 1.64 -14.86
C ARG A 12 8.45 2.85 -15.31
N GLY A 13 9.40 2.61 -16.22
CA GLY A 13 10.18 3.66 -16.87
C GLY A 13 11.36 4.20 -16.07
N GLY A 14 11.73 3.58 -14.95
CA GLY A 14 12.91 3.93 -14.16
C GLY A 14 14.15 3.09 -14.49
N LEU A 15 15.23 3.34 -13.75
CA LEU A 15 16.44 2.53 -13.79
C LEU A 15 16.38 1.31 -12.85
N GLY A 16 15.40 1.26 -11.96
CA GLY A 16 15.28 0.20 -10.98
C GLY A 16 16.31 0.30 -9.83
N VAL A 17 16.84 1.49 -9.59
CA VAL A 17 17.63 1.75 -8.37
C VAL A 17 16.71 1.61 -7.18
N LEU A 18 17.15 0.87 -6.16
CA LEU A 18 16.32 0.56 -5.01
C LEU A 18 15.96 1.83 -4.22
N ASP A 19 14.67 2.06 -4.02
CA ASP A 19 14.18 3.08 -3.11
C ASP A 19 14.24 2.54 -1.68
N LEU A 20 15.25 2.95 -0.93
CA LEU A 20 15.50 2.44 0.42
C LEU A 20 14.37 2.74 1.40
N GLU A 21 13.67 3.87 1.25
CA GLU A 21 12.52 4.21 2.09
C GLU A 21 11.36 3.23 1.85
N LYS A 22 10.99 3.00 0.59
CA LYS A 22 9.94 2.04 0.24
C LYS A 22 10.34 0.61 0.57
N PHE A 23 11.62 0.28 0.40
CA PHE A 23 12.14 -1.03 0.75
C PHE A 23 12.09 -1.27 2.27
N SER A 24 12.54 -0.30 3.06
CA SER A 24 12.45 -0.33 4.51
C SER A 24 10.99 -0.48 4.98
N ARG A 25 10.06 0.26 4.38
CA ARG A 25 8.62 0.11 4.65
C ARG A 25 8.14 -1.30 4.34
N ALA A 26 8.48 -1.84 3.17
CA ALA A 26 8.14 -3.22 2.82
C ALA A 26 8.68 -4.25 3.83
N LEU A 27 9.85 -4.03 4.40
CA LEU A 27 10.38 -4.91 5.45
C LEU A 27 9.62 -4.75 6.77
N ARG A 28 9.21 -3.52 7.16
CA ARG A 28 8.42 -3.29 8.38
C ARG A 28 7.03 -3.92 8.31
N LEU A 29 6.37 -3.93 7.15
CA LEU A 29 5.07 -4.59 7.00
C LEU A 29 5.12 -6.10 7.30
N ARG A 30 6.29 -6.72 7.18
CA ARG A 30 6.50 -8.12 7.55
C ARG A 30 6.20 -8.40 9.02
N TRP A 31 6.48 -7.44 9.91
CA TRP A 31 6.16 -7.56 11.32
C TRP A 31 4.65 -7.65 11.55
N LEU A 32 3.87 -6.78 10.88
CA LEU A 32 2.41 -6.79 10.97
C LEU A 32 1.83 -8.10 10.43
N TRP A 33 2.40 -8.65 9.35
CA TRP A 33 1.98 -9.92 8.80
C TRP A 33 2.22 -11.09 9.76
N PHE A 34 3.40 -11.17 10.34
CA PHE A 34 3.74 -12.26 11.26
C PHE A 34 2.97 -12.19 12.58
N MET A 35 2.59 -11.03 13.06
CA MET A 35 1.66 -10.90 14.19
C MET A 35 0.31 -11.57 13.93
N TRP A 36 -0.05 -11.75 12.66
CA TRP A 36 -1.26 -12.46 12.27
C TRP A 36 -1.05 -13.96 12.12
N VAL A 37 0.00 -14.38 11.42
CA VAL A 37 0.13 -15.77 10.96
C VAL A 37 1.01 -16.64 11.87
N ASP A 38 1.80 -16.04 12.77
CA ASP A 38 2.82 -16.75 13.55
C ASP A 38 2.96 -16.09 14.93
N LEU A 39 2.09 -16.50 15.84
CA LEU A 39 1.99 -15.95 17.20
C LEU A 39 3.09 -16.44 18.14
N ASP A 40 3.79 -17.51 17.79
CA ASP A 40 4.83 -18.13 18.63
C ASP A 40 6.17 -17.40 18.57
N ARG A 41 6.26 -16.34 17.76
CA ARG A 41 7.49 -15.55 17.66
C ARG A 41 7.77 -14.77 18.94
N PRO A 42 9.04 -14.76 19.40
CA PRO A 42 9.41 -14.15 20.69
C PRO A 42 9.08 -12.65 20.82
N TRP A 43 8.96 -11.94 19.70
CA TRP A 43 8.68 -10.50 19.66
C TRP A 43 7.18 -10.17 19.51
N VAL A 44 6.31 -11.17 19.34
CA VAL A 44 4.86 -10.93 19.29
C VAL A 44 4.41 -10.39 20.65
N GLY A 45 3.61 -9.31 20.62
CA GLY A 45 3.22 -8.57 21.82
C GLY A 45 4.14 -7.39 22.18
N SER A 46 5.33 -7.29 21.56
CA SER A 46 6.19 -6.12 21.71
C SER A 46 5.80 -4.99 20.74
N ALA A 47 6.31 -3.77 20.99
CA ALA A 47 6.11 -2.65 20.09
C ALA A 47 6.81 -2.90 18.75
N VAL A 48 6.04 -2.94 17.66
CA VAL A 48 6.59 -3.12 16.31
C VAL A 48 7.04 -1.78 15.72
N PRO A 49 8.14 -1.75 14.96
CA PRO A 49 8.69 -0.54 14.37
C PRO A 49 7.90 -0.09 13.12
N CYS A 50 6.58 0.02 13.23
CA CYS A 50 5.69 0.39 12.15
C CYS A 50 5.04 1.74 12.42
N SER A 51 5.21 2.68 11.50
CA SER A 51 4.53 3.98 11.50
C SER A 51 3.05 3.83 11.15
N GLU A 52 2.25 4.90 11.33
CA GLU A 52 0.85 4.90 10.90
C GLU A 52 0.71 4.72 9.37
N VAL A 53 1.65 5.28 8.59
CA VAL A 53 1.69 5.10 7.13
C VAL A 53 1.91 3.63 6.76
N ASP A 54 2.79 2.93 7.49
CA ASP A 54 3.02 1.50 7.29
C ASP A 54 1.74 0.69 7.62
N ARG A 55 1.07 1.02 8.72
CA ARG A 55 -0.19 0.38 9.14
C ARG A 55 -1.32 0.63 8.13
N GLN A 56 -1.43 1.84 7.60
CA GLN A 56 -2.39 2.18 6.57
C GLN A 56 -2.13 1.37 5.29
N LEU A 57 -0.88 1.32 4.81
CA LEU A 57 -0.52 0.52 3.65
C LEU A 57 -0.83 -0.96 3.87
N PHE A 58 -0.57 -1.49 5.08
CA PHE A 58 -0.90 -2.86 5.44
C PHE A 58 -2.41 -3.12 5.35
N ARG A 59 -3.24 -2.28 5.97
CA ARG A 59 -4.70 -2.38 5.91
C ARG A 59 -5.23 -2.36 4.47
N CYS A 60 -4.76 -1.41 3.66
CA CYS A 60 -5.17 -1.33 2.24
C CYS A 60 -4.74 -2.55 1.42
N SER A 61 -3.70 -3.27 1.87
CA SER A 61 -3.09 -4.40 1.15
C SER A 61 -3.58 -5.77 1.63
N THR A 62 -4.38 -5.82 2.68
CA THR A 62 -4.89 -7.07 3.26
C THR A 62 -6.41 -7.16 3.16
N VAL A 63 -6.92 -8.39 3.18
CA VAL A 63 -8.32 -8.70 3.45
C VAL A 63 -8.36 -9.61 4.67
N VAL A 64 -9.27 -9.35 5.57
CA VAL A 64 -9.53 -10.20 6.73
C VAL A 64 -10.90 -10.83 6.58
N THR A 65 -10.95 -12.15 6.61
CA THR A 65 -12.19 -12.92 6.64
C THR A 65 -12.47 -13.26 8.10
N ILE A 66 -13.64 -12.86 8.58
CA ILE A 66 -14.04 -13.13 9.95
C ILE A 66 -14.44 -14.60 10.09
N GLY A 67 -13.84 -15.24 11.06
CA GLY A 67 -14.20 -16.56 11.54
C GLY A 67 -14.84 -16.45 12.91
N ASP A 68 -14.04 -16.63 13.98
CA ASP A 68 -14.51 -16.49 15.38
C ASP A 68 -14.52 -15.03 15.87
N GLY A 69 -13.95 -14.11 15.14
CA GLY A 69 -13.92 -12.66 15.41
C GLY A 69 -13.03 -12.25 16.60
N ARG A 70 -12.21 -13.18 17.13
CA ARG A 70 -11.40 -12.94 18.33
C ARG A 70 -10.05 -12.28 18.04
N LYS A 71 -9.59 -12.32 16.79
CA LYS A 71 -8.30 -11.79 16.36
C LYS A 71 -8.43 -10.49 15.58
N ALA A 72 -9.40 -10.39 14.72
CA ALA A 72 -9.67 -9.20 13.93
C ALA A 72 -10.10 -8.05 14.85
N GLN A 73 -9.39 -6.92 14.74
CA GLN A 73 -9.81 -5.69 15.43
C GLN A 73 -10.91 -5.01 14.65
N PHE A 74 -11.99 -4.61 15.31
CA PHE A 74 -13.16 -4.01 14.68
C PHE A 74 -12.79 -2.82 13.79
N TRP A 75 -12.09 -1.84 14.34
CA TRP A 75 -11.75 -0.61 13.60
C TRP A 75 -10.55 -0.75 12.68
N ASN A 76 -9.59 -1.61 13.01
CA ASN A 76 -8.28 -1.59 12.38
C ASN A 76 -8.03 -2.72 11.38
N SER A 77 -8.87 -3.77 11.36
CA SER A 77 -8.73 -4.88 10.39
C SER A 77 -9.63 -4.69 9.18
N SER A 78 -9.18 -5.14 8.01
CA SER A 78 -9.84 -4.92 6.71
C SER A 78 -10.89 -5.99 6.42
N TRP A 79 -11.90 -6.10 7.28
CA TRP A 79 -12.95 -7.12 7.21
C TRP A 79 -14.21 -6.67 6.46
N VAL A 80 -14.49 -5.37 6.39
CA VAL A 80 -15.65 -4.85 5.66
C VAL A 80 -15.33 -4.80 4.17
N ARG A 81 -15.64 -5.86 3.44
CA ARG A 81 -15.38 -5.95 1.98
C ARG A 81 -13.93 -5.59 1.61
N GLY A 82 -12.96 -6.01 2.44
CA GLY A 82 -11.54 -5.75 2.24
C GLY A 82 -11.07 -4.33 2.60
N HIS A 83 -11.86 -3.59 3.37
CA HIS A 83 -11.53 -2.29 3.92
C HIS A 83 -11.65 -2.28 5.45
N ALA A 84 -10.84 -1.50 6.12
CA ALA A 84 -10.99 -1.31 7.56
C ALA A 84 -12.06 -0.25 7.85
N PRO A 85 -12.93 -0.44 8.85
CA PRO A 85 -13.94 0.54 9.25
C PRO A 85 -13.39 1.95 9.48
N ARG A 86 -12.22 2.09 10.08
CA ARG A 86 -11.57 3.39 10.27
C ARG A 86 -11.22 4.12 8.96
N ASP A 87 -10.95 3.38 7.89
CA ASP A 87 -10.62 3.96 6.58
C ASP A 87 -11.90 4.27 5.78
N LEU A 88 -12.98 3.49 5.99
CA LEU A 88 -14.31 3.73 5.40
C LEU A 88 -15.06 4.91 6.08
N ALA A 89 -14.91 5.01 7.39
CA ALA A 89 -15.63 5.98 8.22
C ALA A 89 -14.68 6.70 9.20
N PRO A 90 -13.72 7.50 8.71
CA PRO A 90 -12.69 8.13 9.52
C PRO A 90 -13.27 9.10 10.57
N ASN A 91 -14.44 9.71 10.29
CA ASN A 91 -15.10 10.58 11.23
C ASN A 91 -15.70 9.77 12.41
N LEU A 92 -16.34 8.62 12.14
CA LEU A 92 -16.83 7.75 13.20
C LEU A 92 -15.69 7.16 14.03
N TYR A 93 -14.56 6.80 13.37
CA TYR A 93 -13.37 6.35 14.09
C TYR A 93 -12.84 7.40 15.08
N LYS A 94 -12.92 8.70 14.73
CA LYS A 94 -12.56 9.78 15.68
C LYS A 94 -13.49 9.83 16.88
N LEU A 95 -14.79 9.58 16.67
CA LEU A 95 -15.80 9.55 17.71
C LEU A 95 -15.73 8.28 18.58
N ALA A 96 -15.07 7.21 18.10
CA ALA A 96 -14.92 5.99 18.87
C ALA A 96 -13.91 6.17 20.02
N TRP A 97 -14.34 5.86 21.24
CA TRP A 97 -13.49 5.92 22.43
C TRP A 97 -12.78 4.59 22.73
N ARG A 98 -13.33 3.46 22.26
CA ARG A 98 -12.67 2.15 22.28
C ARG A 98 -12.26 1.76 20.86
N LYS A 99 -10.96 1.66 20.61
CA LYS A 99 -10.41 1.47 19.25
C LYS A 99 -9.67 0.15 19.06
N GLY A 100 -9.45 -0.58 20.14
CA GLY A 100 -8.63 -1.79 20.16
C GLY A 100 -9.41 -3.09 20.34
N LEU A 101 -10.74 -3.03 20.49
CA LEU A 101 -11.56 -4.21 20.69
C LEU A 101 -11.63 -5.06 19.40
N THR A 102 -11.82 -6.37 19.61
CA THR A 102 -12.01 -7.33 18.52
C THR A 102 -13.40 -7.20 17.90
N VAL A 103 -13.57 -7.77 16.71
CA VAL A 103 -14.87 -7.78 16.01
C VAL A 103 -15.91 -8.49 16.89
N ARG A 104 -15.53 -9.58 17.55
CA ARG A 104 -16.41 -10.33 18.43
C ARG A 104 -16.86 -9.50 19.63
N GLU A 105 -15.91 -8.91 20.35
CA GLU A 105 -16.21 -8.08 21.52
C GLU A 105 -17.12 -6.88 21.20
N GLU A 106 -16.90 -6.26 20.05
CA GLU A 106 -17.70 -5.10 19.64
C GLU A 106 -19.12 -5.48 19.20
N ILE A 107 -19.28 -6.62 18.53
CA ILE A 107 -20.59 -7.06 18.01
C ILE A 107 -21.42 -7.74 19.08
N GLU A 108 -20.90 -8.75 19.80
CA GLU A 108 -21.65 -9.48 20.81
C GLU A 108 -22.14 -8.59 21.96
N ASN A 109 -21.31 -7.66 22.40
CA ASN A 109 -21.66 -6.75 23.47
C ASN A 109 -22.42 -5.48 22.98
N GLY A 110 -22.54 -5.28 21.65
CA GLY A 110 -23.11 -4.06 21.06
C GLY A 110 -22.31 -2.81 21.44
N THR A 111 -21.03 -2.96 21.77
CA THR A 111 -20.18 -1.88 22.29
C THR A 111 -19.77 -0.89 21.22
N TRP A 112 -19.70 -1.30 19.96
CA TRP A 112 -19.34 -0.42 18.87
C TRP A 112 -20.31 0.75 18.69
N THR A 113 -21.61 0.57 18.95
CA THR A 113 -22.60 1.64 18.89
C THR A 113 -22.60 2.51 20.14
N ARG A 114 -22.49 1.88 21.33
CA ARG A 114 -22.40 2.58 22.62
C ARG A 114 -21.05 3.29 22.80
N GLY A 115 -20.01 2.81 22.10
CA GLY A 115 -18.67 3.37 22.13
C GLY A 115 -18.45 4.58 21.22
N LEU A 116 -19.51 5.11 20.59
CA LEU A 116 -19.45 6.32 19.77
C LEU A 116 -19.97 7.52 20.55
N TRP A 117 -19.25 8.64 20.48
CA TRP A 117 -19.75 9.92 20.91
C TRP A 117 -20.93 10.36 20.01
N ARG A 118 -21.71 11.33 20.48
CA ARG A 118 -22.87 11.83 19.73
C ARG A 118 -22.49 12.25 18.32
N MET A 119 -23.10 11.61 17.32
CA MET A 119 -23.02 12.02 15.91
C MET A 119 -23.80 13.32 15.70
N SER A 120 -23.24 14.24 14.92
CA SER A 120 -23.82 15.57 14.69
C SER A 120 -24.03 15.86 13.20
N THR A 121 -23.53 15.05 12.30
CA THR A 121 -23.60 15.30 10.85
C THR A 121 -24.31 14.18 10.09
N ALA A 122 -24.99 14.55 8.99
CA ALA A 122 -25.61 13.57 8.09
C ALA A 122 -24.58 12.60 7.49
N THR A 123 -23.36 13.06 7.26
CA THR A 123 -22.26 12.22 6.75
C THR A 123 -21.85 11.14 7.74
N GLU A 124 -21.80 11.47 9.03
CA GLU A 124 -21.51 10.48 10.08
C GLU A 124 -22.64 9.44 10.15
N MET A 125 -23.90 9.89 10.08
CA MET A 125 -25.06 8.99 10.08
C MET A 125 -25.04 8.04 8.87
N ALA A 126 -24.76 8.55 7.67
CA ALA A 126 -24.67 7.71 6.46
C ALA A 126 -23.56 6.64 6.58
N LYS A 127 -22.41 7.00 7.15
CA LYS A 127 -21.32 6.05 7.40
C LYS A 127 -21.65 5.07 8.51
N PHE A 128 -22.42 5.49 9.50
CA PHE A 128 -22.91 4.60 10.56
C PHE A 128 -23.85 3.54 9.97
N ILE A 129 -24.80 3.91 9.12
CA ILE A 129 -25.71 2.96 8.46
C ILE A 129 -24.92 1.94 7.63
N LEU A 130 -23.93 2.38 6.85
CA LEU A 130 -23.06 1.51 6.06
C LEU A 130 -22.34 0.48 6.94
N LEU A 131 -21.79 0.91 8.08
CA LEU A 131 -21.13 0.00 9.02
C LEU A 131 -22.14 -0.91 9.73
N TRP A 132 -23.32 -0.40 10.05
CA TRP A 132 -24.40 -1.17 10.65
C TRP A 132 -24.80 -2.34 9.76
N GLU A 133 -25.04 -2.09 8.47
CA GLU A 133 -25.34 -3.14 7.47
C GLU A 133 -24.23 -4.19 7.42
N ALA A 134 -22.97 -3.75 7.35
CA ALA A 134 -21.84 -4.66 7.32
C ALA A 134 -21.72 -5.53 8.59
N VAL A 135 -22.07 -4.97 9.75
CA VAL A 135 -22.10 -5.71 11.02
C VAL A 135 -23.20 -6.77 11.04
N GLN A 136 -24.37 -6.46 10.47
CA GLN A 136 -25.48 -7.41 10.39
C GLN A 136 -25.17 -8.61 9.47
N GLU A 137 -24.30 -8.43 8.49
CA GLU A 137 -23.84 -9.50 7.60
C GLU A 137 -22.85 -10.47 8.29
N VAL A 138 -22.27 -10.11 9.44
CA VAL A 138 -21.25 -10.92 10.11
C VAL A 138 -21.89 -12.13 10.79
N GLN A 139 -21.45 -13.30 10.40
CA GLN A 139 -21.78 -14.57 11.04
C GLN A 139 -20.49 -15.18 11.62
N PHE A 140 -20.46 -15.37 12.93
CA PHE A 140 -19.33 -16.01 13.58
C PHE A 140 -19.35 -17.54 13.35
N SER A 141 -18.16 -18.09 13.14
CA SER A 141 -17.91 -19.52 13.04
C SER A 141 -16.94 -19.97 14.15
N GLU A 142 -16.66 -21.26 14.21
CA GLU A 142 -15.64 -21.79 15.13
C GLU A 142 -14.22 -21.72 14.55
N THR A 143 -14.09 -21.39 13.26
CA THR A 143 -12.77 -21.25 12.61
C THR A 143 -12.12 -19.93 13.01
N PRO A 144 -10.80 -19.86 13.14
CA PRO A 144 -10.10 -18.62 13.45
C PRO A 144 -10.22 -17.62 12.26
N ASP A 145 -10.08 -16.34 12.58
CA ASP A 145 -10.02 -15.27 11.56
C ASP A 145 -8.82 -15.48 10.63
N GLU A 146 -9.05 -15.30 9.33
CA GLU A 146 -8.01 -15.46 8.30
C GLU A 146 -7.61 -14.12 7.69
N ILE A 147 -6.31 -13.93 7.42
CA ILE A 147 -5.77 -12.77 6.70
C ILE A 147 -5.18 -13.20 5.37
N THR A 148 -5.48 -12.45 4.33
CA THR A 148 -4.95 -12.66 2.98
C THR A 148 -4.26 -11.39 2.47
N TRP A 149 -3.19 -11.57 1.70
CA TRP A 149 -2.44 -10.49 1.04
C TRP A 149 -2.92 -10.33 -0.40
N LYS A 150 -3.41 -9.14 -0.76
CA LYS A 150 -4.05 -8.87 -2.08
C LYS A 150 -3.11 -8.99 -3.27
N TRP A 151 -1.79 -8.84 -3.08
CA TRP A 151 -0.83 -8.55 -4.16
C TRP A 151 0.02 -9.74 -4.59
N THR A 152 -0.34 -10.93 -4.17
CA THR A 152 0.31 -12.19 -4.57
C THR A 152 -0.74 -13.24 -4.92
N ALA A 153 -0.44 -14.10 -5.90
CA ALA A 153 -1.36 -15.16 -6.32
C ALA A 153 -1.63 -16.20 -5.21
N ASN A 154 -0.67 -16.40 -4.30
CA ASN A 154 -0.83 -17.34 -3.18
C ASN A 154 -1.42 -16.69 -1.92
N SER A 155 -1.90 -15.45 -2.02
CA SER A 155 -2.49 -14.67 -0.92
C SER A 155 -1.60 -14.52 0.32
N ARG A 156 -0.29 -14.77 0.18
CA ARG A 156 0.70 -14.63 1.26
C ARG A 156 1.57 -13.39 1.05
N TYR A 157 1.93 -12.77 2.14
CA TYR A 157 2.82 -11.61 2.13
C TYR A 157 4.20 -11.95 1.56
N SER A 158 4.73 -11.04 0.72
CA SER A 158 6.14 -11.01 0.36
C SER A 158 6.65 -9.56 0.36
N SER A 159 7.87 -9.35 0.85
CA SER A 159 8.49 -8.01 0.85
C SER A 159 8.66 -7.45 -0.56
N LYS A 160 8.82 -8.32 -1.56
CA LYS A 160 8.87 -7.94 -2.97
C LYS A 160 7.54 -7.32 -3.42
N SER A 161 6.42 -8.01 -3.20
CA SER A 161 5.09 -7.49 -3.58
C SER A 161 4.74 -6.22 -2.80
N ALA A 162 5.10 -6.16 -1.51
CA ALA A 162 4.93 -4.98 -0.67
C ALA A 162 5.79 -3.79 -1.13
N TYR A 163 6.95 -4.02 -1.72
CA TYR A 163 7.76 -2.98 -2.36
C TYR A 163 7.13 -2.53 -3.68
N GLU A 164 6.74 -3.46 -4.54
CA GLU A 164 6.21 -3.19 -5.88
C GLU A 164 4.89 -2.42 -5.86
N ILE A 165 4.00 -2.70 -4.91
CA ILE A 165 2.71 -2.03 -4.80
C ILE A 165 2.84 -0.54 -4.48
N GLN A 166 3.90 -0.12 -3.80
CA GLN A 166 4.15 1.29 -3.49
C GLN A 166 4.46 2.15 -4.74
N PHE A 167 4.61 1.53 -5.89
CA PHE A 167 4.70 2.20 -7.19
C PHE A 167 3.39 2.10 -7.99
N ALA A 168 2.29 1.64 -7.40
CA ALA A 168 0.99 1.67 -8.05
C ALA A 168 0.65 3.09 -8.49
N GLY A 169 0.03 3.24 -9.66
CA GLY A 169 -0.24 4.56 -10.24
C GLY A 169 0.95 5.24 -10.91
N SER A 170 2.16 4.68 -10.82
CA SER A 170 3.31 5.19 -11.58
C SER A 170 3.23 4.71 -13.02
N TYR A 171 3.14 5.65 -13.95
CA TYR A 171 3.09 5.38 -15.39
C TYR A 171 4.37 5.84 -16.06
N CYS A 172 4.72 5.23 -17.19
CA CYS A 172 5.76 5.70 -18.09
C CYS A 172 5.14 6.00 -19.47
N ASN A 173 5.65 7.05 -20.12
CA ASN A 173 5.14 7.54 -21.40
C ASN A 173 5.67 6.73 -22.60
N PHE A 174 6.40 5.67 -22.37
CA PHE A 174 7.02 4.84 -23.39
C PHE A 174 7.04 3.36 -23.01
N ASN A 175 7.20 2.50 -24.01
CA ASN A 175 7.30 1.06 -23.76
C ASN A 175 8.67 0.68 -23.21
N SER A 176 8.83 0.79 -21.89
CA SER A 176 10.08 0.47 -21.17
C SER A 176 10.55 -0.98 -21.36
N LYS A 177 9.63 -1.91 -21.62
CA LYS A 177 9.98 -3.32 -21.86
C LYS A 177 10.88 -3.48 -23.07
N VAL A 178 10.68 -2.70 -24.14
CA VAL A 178 11.51 -2.75 -25.35
C VAL A 178 12.96 -2.45 -25.02
N ILE A 179 13.20 -1.40 -24.22
CA ILE A 179 14.55 -0.98 -23.84
C ILE A 179 15.22 -2.06 -22.96
N TRP A 180 14.53 -2.47 -21.89
CA TRP A 180 15.16 -3.30 -20.87
C TRP A 180 15.26 -4.79 -21.24
N LYS A 181 14.45 -5.27 -22.21
CA LYS A 181 14.52 -6.63 -22.75
C LYS A 181 15.38 -6.75 -24.00
N ALA A 182 15.87 -5.63 -24.56
CA ALA A 182 16.77 -5.68 -25.72
C ALA A 182 18.04 -6.49 -25.42
N LYS A 183 18.40 -7.34 -26.37
CA LYS A 183 19.64 -8.15 -26.30
C LYS A 183 20.86 -7.32 -26.70
N THR A 184 21.13 -6.25 -25.94
CA THR A 184 22.23 -5.32 -26.15
C THR A 184 22.99 -5.10 -24.85
N GLU A 185 24.18 -4.52 -24.92
CA GLU A 185 24.96 -4.16 -23.75
C GLU A 185 24.22 -3.16 -22.83
N GLY A 186 24.52 -3.19 -21.55
CA GLY A 186 23.90 -2.32 -20.55
C GLY A 186 24.03 -0.82 -20.87
N LYS A 187 25.18 -0.41 -21.43
CA LYS A 187 25.45 0.98 -21.82
C LYS A 187 24.48 1.50 -22.89
N HIS A 188 24.14 0.68 -23.89
CA HIS A 188 23.20 1.05 -24.94
C HIS A 188 21.77 1.16 -24.41
N ARG A 189 21.34 0.24 -23.54
CA ARG A 189 20.04 0.33 -22.87
C ARG A 189 19.91 1.59 -22.00
N PHE A 190 20.99 1.91 -21.28
CA PHE A 190 21.04 3.12 -20.45
C PHE A 190 21.01 4.38 -21.31
N PHE A 191 21.79 4.44 -22.40
CA PHE A 191 21.77 5.55 -23.35
C PHE A 191 20.37 5.74 -23.96
N THR A 192 19.75 4.65 -24.46
CA THR A 192 18.40 4.70 -25.01
C THR A 192 17.37 5.21 -23.97
N TRP A 193 17.52 4.78 -22.72
CA TRP A 193 16.67 5.28 -21.64
C TRP A 193 16.85 6.80 -21.42
N LEU A 194 18.07 7.31 -21.43
CA LEU A 194 18.36 8.76 -21.36
C LEU A 194 17.79 9.51 -22.56
N LEU A 195 17.90 8.94 -23.77
CA LEU A 195 17.34 9.52 -24.99
C LEU A 195 15.85 9.72 -24.88
N VAL A 196 15.11 8.66 -24.52
CA VAL A 196 13.64 8.70 -24.38
C VAL A 196 13.19 9.63 -23.26
N GLN A 197 14.02 9.83 -22.24
CA GLN A 197 13.77 10.81 -21.17
C GLN A 197 14.14 12.26 -21.58
N GLY A 198 14.64 12.50 -22.80
CA GLY A 198 15.10 13.82 -23.27
C GLY A 198 16.29 14.34 -22.44
N LYS A 199 17.15 13.45 -21.95
CA LYS A 199 18.27 13.79 -21.05
C LYS A 199 19.64 13.74 -21.73
N ILE A 200 19.67 13.45 -23.01
CA ILE A 200 20.90 13.54 -23.83
C ILE A 200 21.09 15.00 -24.24
N GLN A 201 22.34 15.42 -24.29
CA GLN A 201 22.72 16.75 -24.77
C GLN A 201 22.70 16.77 -26.30
N THR A 202 21.51 16.75 -26.87
CA THR A 202 21.27 17.04 -28.31
C THR A 202 21.39 18.51 -28.54
N ALA A 203 21.62 18.94 -29.81
CA ALA A 203 21.66 20.35 -30.17
C ALA A 203 20.44 21.12 -29.68
N ASP A 204 19.24 20.56 -29.81
CA ASP A 204 17.97 21.15 -29.34
C ASP A 204 17.96 21.38 -27.83
N ASN A 205 18.43 20.38 -27.06
CA ASN A 205 18.52 20.49 -25.61
C ASN A 205 19.60 21.48 -25.13
N LEU A 206 20.66 21.66 -25.91
CA LEU A 206 21.70 22.65 -25.64
C LEU A 206 21.18 24.06 -25.93
N LEU A 207 20.53 24.24 -27.06
CA LEU A 207 19.89 25.52 -27.44
C LEU A 207 18.83 25.95 -26.41
N ALA A 208 17.98 25.01 -25.97
CA ALA A 208 16.99 25.23 -24.89
C ALA A 208 17.61 25.64 -23.56
N LYS A 209 18.90 25.31 -23.32
CA LYS A 209 19.68 25.74 -22.16
C LYS A 209 20.49 27.00 -22.36
N GLY A 210 20.33 27.67 -23.51
CA GLY A 210 21.08 28.87 -23.84
C GLY A 210 22.55 28.62 -24.25
N VAL A 211 22.92 27.38 -24.55
CA VAL A 211 24.25 27.04 -25.04
C VAL A 211 24.24 27.16 -26.58
N VAL A 212 25.07 28.05 -27.12
CA VAL A 212 25.24 28.19 -28.56
C VAL A 212 25.95 26.93 -29.10
N CYS A 213 25.27 26.16 -29.93
CA CYS A 213 25.81 25.01 -30.62
C CYS A 213 25.37 24.98 -32.07
N ASN A 214 26.15 24.32 -32.94
CA ASN A 214 25.75 24.11 -34.31
C ASN A 214 24.53 23.18 -34.35
N PRO A 215 23.38 23.59 -34.94
CA PRO A 215 22.18 22.76 -34.97
C PRO A 215 22.31 21.53 -35.89
N VAL A 216 23.34 21.48 -36.73
CA VAL A 216 23.58 20.35 -37.64
C VAL A 216 24.44 19.31 -36.93
N CYS A 217 23.86 18.13 -36.71
CA CYS A 217 24.62 16.96 -36.27
C CYS A 217 25.53 16.53 -37.43
N VAL A 218 26.84 16.68 -37.29
CA VAL A 218 27.81 16.10 -38.24
C VAL A 218 27.88 14.61 -37.91
N VAL A 219 27.27 13.77 -38.77
CA VAL A 219 27.39 12.31 -38.75
C VAL A 219 28.73 11.94 -39.40
#